data_e1652dd3c7e51dadf242fd0a0a692509
#
_entry.id   e1652dd3c7e51dadf242fd0a0a692509
#
_cell.length_a   1.000
_cell.length_b   1.000
_cell.length_c   1.000
_cell.angle_alpha   90.00
_cell.angle_beta   90.00
_cell.angle_gamma   90.00
#
_symmetry.space_group_name_H-M   'P 1'
#
loop_
_entity.id
_entity.type
_entity.pdbx_description
1 polymer ?
#
loop_
_entity_poly.entity_id
_entity_poly.type
_entity_poly.pdbx_seq_one_letter_code
_entity_poly.pdbx_strand_id
1 'polypeptide(L)'
;MDASSGVKHPGTFDGLKEKIPYLKGLGVNAVELMPVFEFDEMRDARLIDENLLLDFWGYNPVSFFAPNTSYSSSKEYNREGMELKSLIKELHDQNMEVILDVVFNHTAEGNEFGPSFSFKGFDNQIYYMLTPDGHYYNFSGCGNTLNCNHPVVQNMILDCLRYWVIEYRVDGFRFDLASILGRNEDGTPLHQPPLLRSLAFDSILGNVKLIAEAWDAGGLYQVGSFPSWKRWAEWNGRYRDDMRRFLKGDDFLSQ
;
A
#
# COMPACT_ATOMS: atom_id res chain seq x y z
N MET A 1 -5.54 -1.85 15.81
CA MET A 1 -5.60 -0.96 17.01
C MET A 1 -5.27 -1.78 18.24
N ASP A 2 -4.48 -1.22 19.11
CA ASP A 2 -4.09 -1.82 20.39
C ASP A 2 -5.30 -2.00 21.33
N ALA A 3 -5.24 -2.99 22.24
CA ALA A 3 -6.27 -3.22 23.25
C ALA A 3 -6.51 -1.99 24.16
N SER A 4 -5.50 -1.14 24.36
CA SER A 4 -5.61 0.12 25.11
C SER A 4 -6.51 1.17 24.44
N SER A 5 -6.89 0.95 23.17
CA SER A 5 -7.79 1.84 22.43
C SER A 5 -9.20 1.95 23.06
N GLY A 6 -9.59 0.99 23.90
CA GLY A 6 -10.88 0.95 24.59
C GLY A 6 -12.08 0.72 23.65
N VAL A 7 -11.86 0.16 22.46
CA VAL A 7 -12.92 -0.22 21.53
C VAL A 7 -13.32 -1.68 21.72
N LYS A 8 -14.55 -2.02 21.33
CA LYS A 8 -15.10 -3.37 21.50
C LYS A 8 -14.36 -4.43 20.68
N HIS A 9 -13.96 -4.07 19.45
CA HIS A 9 -13.27 -4.96 18.50
C HIS A 9 -11.95 -4.33 18.05
N PRO A 10 -10.89 -4.33 18.88
CA PRO A 10 -9.60 -3.74 18.52
C PRO A 10 -8.98 -4.45 17.31
N GLY A 11 -8.37 -3.68 16.41
CA GLY A 11 -7.73 -4.22 15.20
C GLY A 11 -8.68 -4.50 14.04
N THR A 12 -9.96 -4.16 14.14
CA THR A 12 -10.95 -4.41 13.08
C THR A 12 -11.52 -3.12 12.48
N PHE A 13 -12.19 -3.25 11.33
CA PHE A 13 -12.90 -2.14 10.69
C PHE A 13 -13.99 -1.57 11.62
N ASP A 14 -14.75 -2.40 12.30
CA ASP A 14 -15.77 -1.96 13.26
C ASP A 14 -15.16 -1.24 14.47
N GLY A 15 -14.01 -1.71 14.95
CA GLY A 15 -13.29 -1.01 16.02
C GLY A 15 -12.82 0.39 15.59
N LEU A 16 -12.45 0.59 14.31
CA LEU A 16 -12.10 1.92 13.81
C LEU A 16 -13.30 2.86 13.73
N LYS A 17 -14.51 2.36 13.43
CA LYS A 17 -15.74 3.16 13.45
C LYS A 17 -15.96 3.82 14.82
N GLU A 18 -15.71 3.11 15.91
CA GLU A 18 -15.83 3.67 17.27
C GLU A 18 -14.88 4.85 17.54
N LYS A 19 -13.82 5.02 16.72
CA LYS A 19 -12.85 6.12 16.80
C LYS A 19 -13.16 7.31 15.90
N ILE A 20 -14.17 7.24 15.05
CA ILE A 20 -14.54 8.34 14.16
C ILE A 20 -14.82 9.65 14.93
N PRO A 21 -15.56 9.66 16.06
CA PRO A 21 -15.76 10.89 16.84
C PRO A 21 -14.45 11.49 17.36
N TYR A 22 -13.49 10.65 17.76
CA TYR A 22 -12.18 11.09 18.21
C TYR A 22 -11.39 11.74 17.07
N LEU A 23 -11.34 11.09 15.89
CA LEU A 23 -10.66 11.62 14.70
C LEU A 23 -11.26 12.95 14.27
N LYS A 24 -12.59 13.07 14.30
CA LYS A 24 -13.31 14.33 14.03
C LYS A 24 -12.94 15.41 15.04
N GLY A 25 -12.86 15.07 16.31
CA GLY A 25 -12.45 16.00 17.39
C GLY A 25 -11.02 16.52 17.23
N LEU A 26 -10.12 15.75 16.59
CA LEU A 26 -8.78 16.18 16.20
C LEU A 26 -8.76 17.10 14.98
N GLY A 27 -9.87 17.27 14.26
CA GLY A 27 -9.93 18.05 13.03
C GLY A 27 -9.41 17.32 11.79
N VAL A 28 -9.32 15.98 11.85
CA VAL A 28 -8.91 15.16 10.70
C VAL A 28 -9.98 15.20 9.62
N ASN A 29 -9.59 15.37 8.38
CA ASN A 29 -10.47 15.38 7.20
C ASN A 29 -10.16 14.27 6.18
N ALA A 30 -9.09 13.52 6.37
CA ALA A 30 -8.78 12.33 5.60
C ALA A 30 -8.09 11.30 6.49
N VAL A 31 -8.40 10.03 6.28
CA VAL A 31 -7.76 8.90 6.96
C VAL A 31 -7.03 8.07 5.92
N GLU A 32 -5.73 7.93 6.08
CA GLU A 32 -4.93 6.98 5.30
C GLU A 32 -4.80 5.69 6.10
N LEU A 33 -5.36 4.62 5.56
CA LEU A 33 -5.29 3.29 6.16
C LEU A 33 -4.03 2.59 5.69
N MET A 34 -3.26 2.01 6.62
CA MET A 34 -2.23 1.02 6.29
C MET A 34 -2.85 -0.09 5.43
N PRO A 35 -2.02 -0.90 4.72
CA PRO A 35 -2.56 -1.84 3.74
C PRO A 35 -3.73 -2.66 4.27
N VAL A 36 -4.84 -2.63 3.53
CA VAL A 36 -6.07 -3.39 3.84
C VAL A 36 -6.27 -4.59 2.94
N PHE A 37 -5.40 -4.78 1.93
CA PHE A 37 -5.44 -5.96 1.06
C PHE A 37 -5.15 -7.22 1.86
N GLU A 38 -5.63 -8.37 1.40
CA GLU A 38 -5.29 -9.66 1.99
C GLU A 38 -3.78 -9.88 1.93
N PHE A 39 -3.16 -10.16 3.08
CA PHE A 39 -1.71 -10.34 3.23
C PHE A 39 -1.39 -11.55 4.12
N ASP A 40 -0.13 -11.97 4.13
CA ASP A 40 0.34 -13.10 4.92
C ASP A 40 0.79 -12.63 6.31
N GLU A 41 -0.10 -12.73 7.30
CA GLU A 41 0.19 -12.36 8.69
C GLU A 41 1.20 -13.28 9.38
N MET A 42 1.36 -14.48 8.86
CA MET A 42 2.20 -15.52 9.48
C MET A 42 3.67 -15.43 9.08
N ARG A 43 3.99 -14.74 7.97
CA ARG A 43 5.34 -14.73 7.38
C ARG A 43 6.42 -14.33 8.39
N ASP A 44 6.18 -13.27 9.15
CA ASP A 44 7.12 -12.73 10.13
C ASP A 44 6.62 -12.92 11.57
N ALA A 45 5.73 -13.91 11.77
CA ALA A 45 5.18 -14.20 13.09
C ALA A 45 6.29 -14.56 14.09
N ARG A 46 6.17 -14.02 15.30
CA ARG A 46 7.16 -14.22 16.38
C ARG A 46 6.46 -14.64 17.65
N LEU A 47 7.04 -15.62 18.34
CA LEU A 47 6.59 -16.01 19.68
C LEU A 47 7.42 -15.24 20.72
N ILE A 48 6.75 -14.38 21.49
CA ILE A 48 7.36 -13.57 22.57
C ILE A 48 6.53 -13.79 23.83
N ASP A 49 7.16 -14.27 24.91
CA ASP A 49 6.50 -14.54 26.20
C ASP A 49 5.18 -15.32 26.04
N GLU A 50 5.22 -16.43 25.28
CA GLU A 50 4.06 -17.30 24.96
C GLU A 50 2.96 -16.63 24.09
N ASN A 51 3.14 -15.38 23.67
CA ASN A 51 2.22 -14.67 22.78
C ASN A 51 2.72 -14.76 21.34
N LEU A 52 1.89 -15.26 20.44
CA LEU A 52 2.16 -15.21 19.01
C LEU A 52 1.84 -13.82 18.49
N LEU A 53 2.87 -13.10 18.06
CA LEU A 53 2.74 -11.80 17.41
C LEU A 53 2.75 -12.01 15.89
N LEU A 54 1.70 -11.55 15.23
CA LEU A 54 1.53 -11.60 13.78
C LEU A 54 1.98 -10.29 13.14
N ASP A 55 2.27 -10.32 11.84
CA ASP A 55 2.41 -9.09 11.07
C ASP A 55 1.07 -8.34 11.06
N PHE A 56 1.13 -7.02 11.30
CA PHE A 56 -0.03 -6.15 11.28
C PHE A 56 0.13 -4.94 10.33
N TRP A 57 1.29 -4.81 9.69
CA TRP A 57 1.55 -3.69 8.78
C TRP A 57 0.92 -3.92 7.41
N GLY A 58 0.84 -5.18 6.97
CA GLY A 58 0.21 -5.56 5.73
C GLY A 58 1.01 -5.30 4.46
N TYR A 59 2.30 -4.93 4.56
CA TYR A 59 3.17 -4.76 3.38
C TYR A 59 3.67 -6.10 2.84
N ASN A 60 2.75 -7.04 2.67
CA ASN A 60 3.04 -8.40 2.25
C ASN A 60 1.82 -9.00 1.51
N PRO A 61 1.39 -8.39 0.38
CA PRO A 61 0.10 -8.71 -0.24
C PRO A 61 0.07 -10.11 -0.85
N VAL A 62 -1.04 -10.80 -0.61
CA VAL A 62 -1.39 -12.09 -1.21
C VAL A 62 -2.46 -11.90 -2.29
N SER A 63 -3.43 -11.01 -2.06
CA SER A 63 -4.51 -10.72 -3.01
C SER A 63 -4.79 -9.23 -3.06
N PHE A 64 -4.85 -8.66 -4.27
CA PHE A 64 -5.07 -7.23 -4.48
C PHE A 64 -6.55 -6.81 -4.50
N PHE A 65 -7.48 -7.77 -4.71
CA PHE A 65 -8.91 -7.50 -4.88
C PHE A 65 -9.77 -7.84 -3.65
N ALA A 66 -9.16 -8.26 -2.56
CA ALA A 66 -9.85 -8.64 -1.34
C ALA A 66 -9.30 -7.88 -0.14
N PRO A 67 -10.15 -7.36 0.76
CA PRO A 67 -9.68 -6.86 2.04
C PRO A 67 -9.26 -8.01 2.94
N ASN A 68 -8.33 -7.74 3.85
CA ASN A 68 -7.81 -8.72 4.78
C ASN A 68 -8.91 -9.25 5.71
N THR A 69 -9.04 -10.57 5.77
CA THR A 69 -10.07 -11.27 6.53
C THR A 69 -9.95 -11.08 8.03
N SER A 70 -8.74 -10.90 8.55
CA SER A 70 -8.51 -10.69 9.99
C SER A 70 -8.93 -9.31 10.49
N TYR A 71 -9.22 -8.36 9.59
CA TYR A 71 -9.75 -7.05 9.96
C TYR A 71 -11.28 -7.03 10.14
N SER A 72 -11.97 -8.16 9.92
CA SER A 72 -13.39 -8.28 10.25
C SER A 72 -13.59 -8.50 11.76
N SER A 73 -14.61 -7.84 12.32
CA SER A 73 -15.09 -8.11 13.69
C SER A 73 -15.93 -9.39 13.76
N SER A 74 -16.51 -9.79 12.63
CA SER A 74 -17.33 -10.99 12.49
C SER A 74 -16.46 -12.22 12.26
N LYS A 75 -16.93 -13.36 12.77
CA LYS A 75 -16.37 -14.68 12.49
C LYS A 75 -17.03 -15.37 11.29
N GLU A 76 -18.01 -14.73 10.65
CA GLU A 76 -18.66 -15.22 9.45
C GLU A 76 -17.78 -14.94 8.23
N TYR A 77 -17.75 -15.87 7.27
CA TYR A 77 -17.01 -15.68 6.02
C TYR A 77 -17.53 -14.51 5.19
N ASN A 78 -16.65 -13.84 4.49
CA ASN A 78 -16.93 -12.76 3.54
C ASN A 78 -17.62 -11.53 4.18
N ARG A 79 -17.34 -11.24 5.45
CA ARG A 79 -17.86 -10.03 6.13
C ARG A 79 -16.92 -8.85 6.06
N GLU A 80 -15.63 -9.08 5.86
CA GLU A 80 -14.58 -8.07 5.81
C GLU A 80 -14.88 -6.98 4.77
N GLY A 81 -15.34 -7.35 3.58
CA GLY A 81 -15.72 -6.40 2.54
C GLY A 81 -16.90 -5.52 2.92
N MET A 82 -17.90 -6.07 3.57
CA MET A 82 -19.08 -5.33 4.04
C MET A 82 -18.73 -4.39 5.20
N GLU A 83 -17.88 -4.84 6.13
CA GLU A 83 -17.42 -4.01 7.25
C GLU A 83 -16.57 -2.85 6.76
N LEU A 84 -15.65 -3.07 5.80
CA LEU A 84 -14.87 -2.00 5.21
C LEU A 84 -15.74 -0.99 4.46
N LYS A 85 -16.72 -1.45 3.65
CA LYS A 85 -17.68 -0.56 2.98
C LYS A 85 -18.47 0.29 3.99
N SER A 86 -18.89 -0.33 5.11
CA SER A 86 -19.59 0.37 6.18
C SER A 86 -18.71 1.40 6.89
N LEU A 87 -17.43 1.06 7.15
CA LEU A 87 -16.46 2.00 7.71
C LEU A 87 -16.27 3.23 6.80
N ILE A 88 -16.04 2.99 5.50
CA ILE A 88 -15.85 4.08 4.52
C ILE A 88 -17.08 4.97 4.47
N LYS A 89 -18.28 4.37 4.43
CA LYS A 89 -19.53 5.13 4.47
C LYS A 89 -19.64 6.02 5.71
N GLU A 90 -19.35 5.48 6.90
CA GLU A 90 -19.43 6.26 8.14
C GLU A 90 -18.38 7.38 8.21
N LEU A 91 -17.17 7.18 7.65
CA LEU A 91 -16.17 8.24 7.50
C LEU A 91 -16.69 9.35 6.56
N HIS A 92 -17.25 8.99 5.41
CA HIS A 92 -17.86 9.95 4.48
C HIS A 92 -19.03 10.73 5.10
N ASP A 93 -19.89 10.07 5.88
CA ASP A 93 -20.99 10.71 6.62
C ASP A 93 -20.47 11.78 7.62
N GLN A 94 -19.20 11.71 8.01
CA GLN A 94 -18.52 12.72 8.82
C GLN A 94 -17.62 13.69 8.02
N ASN A 95 -17.70 13.68 6.70
CA ASN A 95 -16.87 14.46 5.76
C ASN A 95 -15.37 14.15 5.91
N MET A 96 -15.03 12.89 6.11
CA MET A 96 -13.65 12.40 6.11
C MET A 96 -13.43 11.54 4.87
N GLU A 97 -12.37 11.83 4.12
CA GLU A 97 -11.93 11.02 2.99
C GLU A 97 -11.16 9.78 3.45
N VAL A 98 -11.17 8.75 2.60
CA VAL A 98 -10.43 7.52 2.86
C VAL A 98 -9.39 7.29 1.78
N ILE A 99 -8.13 7.19 2.18
CA ILE A 99 -6.99 6.87 1.33
C ILE A 99 -6.51 5.48 1.71
N LEU A 100 -6.29 4.61 0.73
CA LEU A 100 -5.70 3.30 0.95
C LEU A 100 -4.21 3.31 0.63
N ASP A 101 -3.41 2.78 1.54
CA ASP A 101 -2.02 2.45 1.26
C ASP A 101 -1.97 1.15 0.44
N VAL A 102 -1.37 1.20 -0.75
CA VAL A 102 -1.37 0.10 -1.70
C VAL A 102 0.04 -0.35 -2.06
N VAL A 103 0.23 -1.66 -2.06
CA VAL A 103 1.53 -2.30 -2.27
C VAL A 103 1.51 -3.06 -3.59
N PHE A 104 1.96 -2.43 -4.68
CA PHE A 104 2.09 -3.05 -5.99
C PHE A 104 3.54 -3.29 -6.41
N ASN A 105 4.48 -2.97 -5.54
CA ASN A 105 5.89 -3.11 -5.85
C ASN A 105 6.41 -4.54 -5.64
N HIS A 106 5.76 -5.34 -4.81
CA HIS A 106 6.10 -6.74 -4.53
C HIS A 106 4.88 -7.54 -4.05
N THR A 107 5.07 -8.84 -3.83
CA THR A 107 4.07 -9.74 -3.26
C THR A 107 4.66 -10.59 -2.13
N ALA A 108 3.77 -11.26 -1.38
CA ALA A 108 4.14 -12.20 -0.32
C ALA A 108 4.91 -13.44 -0.82
N GLU A 109 5.03 -13.64 -2.14
CA GLU A 109 5.69 -14.82 -2.71
C GLU A 109 7.22 -14.81 -2.55
N GLY A 110 7.83 -13.70 -2.04
CA GLY A 110 9.27 -13.62 -1.77
C GLY A 110 10.13 -13.88 -3.01
N ASN A 111 11.34 -14.41 -2.81
CA ASN A 111 12.25 -14.80 -3.89
C ASN A 111 11.99 -16.24 -4.39
N GLU A 112 12.96 -16.85 -5.09
CA GLU A 112 12.89 -18.23 -5.62
C GLU A 112 12.65 -19.30 -4.56
N PHE A 113 12.99 -19.05 -3.30
CA PHE A 113 12.77 -19.93 -2.16
C PHE A 113 11.46 -19.66 -1.41
N GLY A 114 10.77 -18.59 -1.77
CA GLY A 114 9.49 -18.23 -1.16
C GLY A 114 8.33 -19.07 -1.69
N PRO A 115 7.15 -18.96 -1.04
CA PRO A 115 5.96 -19.71 -1.43
C PRO A 115 5.47 -19.33 -2.82
N SER A 116 4.60 -20.19 -3.38
CA SER A 116 3.87 -19.92 -4.61
C SER A 116 2.38 -19.89 -4.28
N PHE A 117 1.82 -18.68 -4.15
CA PHE A 117 0.40 -18.47 -3.85
C PHE A 117 -0.43 -18.29 -5.11
N SER A 118 0.08 -17.50 -6.07
CA SER A 118 -0.67 -17.09 -7.24
C SER A 118 0.22 -16.81 -8.46
N PHE A 119 0.88 -15.67 -8.51
CA PHE A 119 1.53 -15.12 -9.71
C PHE A 119 2.73 -15.94 -10.19
N LYS A 120 3.52 -16.50 -9.28
CA LYS A 120 4.58 -17.45 -9.64
C LYS A 120 4.03 -18.66 -10.40
N GLY A 121 2.87 -19.17 -9.95
CA GLY A 121 2.23 -20.32 -10.56
C GLY A 121 1.49 -20.02 -11.85
N PHE A 122 1.02 -18.78 -12.05
CA PHE A 122 0.33 -18.39 -13.27
C PHE A 122 1.30 -18.14 -14.42
N ASP A 123 2.22 -17.18 -14.26
CA ASP A 123 3.31 -16.91 -15.20
C ASP A 123 4.37 -16.02 -14.56
N ASN A 124 5.41 -16.66 -14.07
CA ASN A 124 6.47 -15.99 -13.33
C ASN A 124 7.17 -14.87 -14.12
N GLN A 125 7.34 -15.04 -15.44
CA GLN A 125 8.05 -14.08 -16.29
C GLN A 125 7.22 -12.84 -16.63
N ILE A 126 5.90 -12.97 -16.64
CA ILE A 126 4.99 -11.85 -16.85
C ILE A 126 4.91 -10.98 -15.60
N TYR A 127 4.73 -11.62 -14.44
CA TYR A 127 4.40 -10.89 -13.22
C TYR A 127 5.61 -10.33 -12.48
N TYR A 128 6.78 -10.93 -12.62
CA TYR A 128 7.97 -10.49 -11.88
C TYR A 128 9.10 -10.01 -12.79
N MET A 129 9.86 -9.03 -12.30
CA MET A 129 11.13 -8.64 -12.93
C MET A 129 12.18 -9.70 -12.62
N LEU A 130 12.70 -10.34 -13.67
CA LEU A 130 13.71 -11.39 -13.56
C LEU A 130 15.01 -10.97 -14.22
N THR A 131 16.13 -11.34 -13.58
CA THR A 131 17.45 -11.24 -14.19
C THR A 131 17.59 -12.23 -15.36
N PRO A 132 18.55 -12.07 -16.27
CA PRO A 132 18.73 -12.99 -17.40
C PRO A 132 18.99 -14.45 -17.01
N ASP A 133 19.50 -14.69 -15.80
CA ASP A 133 19.73 -16.02 -15.22
C ASP A 133 18.53 -16.54 -14.39
N GLY A 134 17.41 -15.79 -14.38
CA GLY A 134 16.13 -16.24 -13.82
C GLY A 134 15.92 -15.96 -12.33
N HIS A 135 16.80 -15.20 -11.68
CA HIS A 135 16.60 -14.72 -10.32
C HIS A 135 15.72 -13.48 -10.28
N TYR A 136 15.12 -13.19 -9.12
CA TYR A 136 14.27 -12.02 -8.94
C TYR A 136 15.11 -10.75 -8.74
N TYR A 137 14.78 -9.68 -9.47
CA TYR A 137 15.17 -8.35 -9.03
C TYR A 137 14.48 -8.02 -7.71
N ASN A 138 15.23 -7.42 -6.79
CA ASN A 138 14.75 -7.11 -5.44
C ASN A 138 14.86 -5.61 -5.11
N PHE A 139 14.20 -4.76 -5.91
CA PHE A 139 14.14 -3.33 -5.67
C PHE A 139 13.21 -2.97 -4.51
N SER A 140 12.36 -3.91 -4.07
CA SER A 140 11.47 -3.75 -2.92
C SER A 140 12.14 -4.03 -1.57
N GLY A 141 13.23 -4.80 -1.56
CA GLY A 141 13.81 -5.35 -0.33
C GLY A 141 13.07 -6.58 0.22
N CYS A 142 11.96 -7.01 -0.41
CA CYS A 142 11.08 -8.09 0.05
C CYS A 142 11.26 -9.41 -0.71
N GLY A 143 12.29 -9.51 -1.56
CA GLY A 143 12.66 -10.73 -2.27
C GLY A 143 12.23 -10.77 -3.73
N ASN A 144 11.20 -10.02 -4.13
CA ASN A 144 10.77 -9.89 -5.52
C ASN A 144 10.41 -8.45 -5.87
N THR A 145 10.26 -8.20 -7.15
CA THR A 145 9.75 -6.93 -7.69
C THR A 145 8.73 -7.24 -8.76
N LEU A 146 7.53 -6.65 -8.63
CA LEU A 146 6.47 -6.84 -9.61
C LEU A 146 6.81 -6.09 -10.92
N ASN A 147 6.56 -6.73 -12.08
CA ASN A 147 6.83 -6.16 -13.40
C ASN A 147 5.69 -5.22 -13.83
N CYS A 148 5.58 -4.07 -13.15
CA CYS A 148 4.44 -3.16 -13.22
C CYS A 148 4.19 -2.56 -14.61
N ASN A 149 5.20 -2.48 -15.47
CA ASN A 149 5.07 -1.94 -16.81
C ASN A 149 4.85 -3.02 -17.89
N HIS A 150 4.80 -4.30 -17.53
CA HIS A 150 4.29 -5.33 -18.41
C HIS A 150 2.79 -5.12 -18.66
N PRO A 151 2.26 -5.17 -19.90
CA PRO A 151 0.87 -4.82 -20.21
C PRO A 151 -0.17 -5.59 -19.39
N VAL A 152 0.05 -6.88 -19.10
CA VAL A 152 -0.85 -7.70 -18.28
C VAL A 152 -0.90 -7.19 -16.84
N VAL A 153 0.26 -6.92 -16.24
CA VAL A 153 0.36 -6.44 -14.85
C VAL A 153 -0.18 -5.02 -14.74
N GLN A 154 0.12 -4.16 -15.73
CA GLN A 154 -0.42 -2.81 -15.81
C GLN A 154 -1.95 -2.81 -15.80
N ASN A 155 -2.58 -3.65 -16.62
CA ASN A 155 -4.04 -3.77 -16.67
C ASN A 155 -4.60 -4.30 -15.35
N MET A 156 -3.98 -5.30 -14.74
CA MET A 156 -4.37 -5.81 -13.43
C MET A 156 -4.37 -4.71 -12.36
N ILE A 157 -3.32 -3.89 -12.32
CA ILE A 157 -3.22 -2.78 -11.34
C ILE A 157 -4.32 -1.73 -11.59
N LEU A 158 -4.53 -1.34 -12.84
CA LEU A 158 -5.59 -0.38 -13.20
C LEU A 158 -6.97 -0.91 -12.81
N ASP A 159 -7.28 -2.16 -13.12
CA ASP A 159 -8.56 -2.77 -12.79
C ASP A 159 -8.75 -2.92 -11.28
N CYS A 160 -7.69 -3.24 -10.55
CA CYS A 160 -7.70 -3.28 -9.11
C CYS A 160 -8.05 -1.91 -8.50
N LEU A 161 -7.37 -0.85 -8.90
CA LEU A 161 -7.63 0.48 -8.36
C LEU A 161 -9.03 1.00 -8.75
N ARG A 162 -9.48 0.75 -9.98
CA ARG A 162 -10.86 1.05 -10.41
C ARG A 162 -11.89 0.30 -9.56
N TYR A 163 -11.65 -0.98 -9.27
CA TYR A 163 -12.50 -1.79 -8.39
C TYR A 163 -12.63 -1.15 -7.00
N TRP A 164 -11.54 -0.76 -6.38
CA TRP A 164 -11.58 -0.10 -5.07
C TRP A 164 -12.31 1.24 -5.09
N VAL A 165 -12.17 2.02 -6.16
CA VAL A 165 -12.93 3.29 -6.32
C VAL A 165 -14.42 3.02 -6.53
N ILE A 166 -14.77 2.07 -7.39
CA ILE A 166 -16.17 1.82 -7.76
C ILE A 166 -16.93 1.12 -6.64
N GLU A 167 -16.34 0.06 -6.08
CA GLU A 167 -17.00 -0.82 -5.11
C GLU A 167 -16.91 -0.32 -3.67
N TYR A 168 -15.78 0.30 -3.30
CA TYR A 168 -15.53 0.75 -1.93
C TYR A 168 -15.61 2.26 -1.78
N ARG A 169 -15.65 3.02 -2.88
CA ARG A 169 -15.73 4.49 -2.85
C ARG A 169 -14.56 5.17 -2.18
N VAL A 170 -13.36 4.61 -2.29
CA VAL A 170 -12.15 5.24 -1.74
C VAL A 170 -11.81 6.54 -2.48
N ASP A 171 -11.22 7.49 -1.77
CA ASP A 171 -10.95 8.85 -2.25
C ASP A 171 -9.50 9.03 -2.73
N GLY A 172 -8.66 8.05 -2.49
CA GLY A 172 -7.27 8.10 -2.91
C GLY A 172 -6.46 6.86 -2.59
N PHE A 173 -5.24 6.87 -3.11
CA PHE A 173 -4.24 5.81 -2.88
C PHE A 173 -2.88 6.43 -2.58
N ARG A 174 -2.21 5.90 -1.57
CA ARG A 174 -0.78 6.09 -1.33
C ARG A 174 -0.06 4.84 -1.82
N PHE A 175 0.91 5.01 -2.70
CA PHE A 175 1.64 3.90 -3.31
C PHE A 175 2.97 3.69 -2.59
N ASP A 176 3.10 2.53 -1.97
CA ASP A 176 4.34 2.07 -1.34
C ASP A 176 5.43 1.91 -2.38
N LEU A 177 6.65 2.40 -2.10
CA LEU A 177 7.82 2.35 -2.97
C LEU A 177 7.49 2.66 -4.45
N ALA A 178 6.75 3.77 -4.69
CA ALA A 178 6.17 4.09 -5.99
C ALA A 178 7.20 4.22 -7.13
N SER A 179 8.47 4.47 -6.83
CA SER A 179 9.53 4.51 -7.84
C SER A 179 9.69 3.18 -8.58
N ILE A 180 9.33 2.06 -7.97
CA ILE A 180 9.33 0.74 -8.63
C ILE A 180 8.34 0.69 -9.78
N LEU A 181 7.18 1.34 -9.65
CA LEU A 181 6.15 1.40 -10.70
C LEU A 181 6.64 2.13 -11.96
N GLY A 182 7.74 2.86 -11.84
CA GLY A 182 8.42 3.56 -12.92
C GLY A 182 9.58 2.81 -13.54
N ARG A 183 9.85 1.56 -13.16
CA ARG A 183 10.96 0.75 -13.72
C ARG A 183 10.51 -0.09 -14.90
N ASN A 184 11.43 -0.28 -15.85
CA ASN A 184 11.31 -1.24 -16.94
C ASN A 184 11.57 -2.67 -16.43
N GLU A 185 11.31 -3.69 -17.25
CA GLU A 185 11.51 -5.11 -16.91
C GLU A 185 12.96 -5.47 -16.55
N ASP A 186 13.94 -4.73 -17.07
CA ASP A 186 15.36 -4.84 -16.74
C ASP A 186 15.78 -4.05 -15.49
N GLY A 187 14.82 -3.42 -14.81
CA GLY A 187 15.03 -2.62 -13.61
C GLY A 187 15.45 -1.18 -13.87
N THR A 188 15.67 -0.76 -15.10
CA THR A 188 16.04 0.64 -15.42
C THR A 188 14.87 1.59 -15.19
N PRO A 189 15.09 2.79 -14.60
CA PRO A 189 14.03 3.80 -14.47
C PRO A 189 13.61 4.35 -15.82
N LEU A 190 12.30 4.39 -16.09
CA LEU A 190 11.71 4.96 -17.29
C LEU A 190 11.45 6.45 -17.09
N HIS A 191 11.73 7.25 -18.12
CA HIS A 191 11.41 8.69 -18.11
C HIS A 191 9.90 8.94 -18.19
N GLN A 192 9.17 8.11 -18.92
CA GLN A 192 7.72 8.17 -19.07
C GLN A 192 7.11 6.77 -18.83
N PRO A 193 7.00 6.34 -17.57
CA PRO A 193 6.49 5.02 -17.25
C PRO A 193 5.03 4.83 -17.72
N PRO A 194 4.74 3.80 -18.52
CA PRO A 194 3.40 3.56 -19.04
C PRO A 194 2.33 3.44 -17.96
N LEU A 195 2.60 2.70 -16.88
CA LEU A 195 1.66 2.55 -15.77
C LEU A 195 1.35 3.88 -15.09
N LEU A 196 2.37 4.65 -14.68
CA LEU A 196 2.16 5.92 -13.98
C LEU A 196 1.42 6.93 -14.85
N ARG A 197 1.70 6.94 -16.17
CA ARG A 197 0.96 7.75 -17.13
C ARG A 197 -0.51 7.30 -17.23
N SER A 198 -0.76 6.01 -17.31
CA SER A 198 -2.12 5.47 -17.39
C SER A 198 -2.93 5.82 -16.13
N LEU A 199 -2.33 5.71 -14.95
CA LEU A 199 -2.95 6.11 -13.68
C LEU A 199 -3.28 7.61 -13.65
N ALA A 200 -2.38 8.46 -14.16
CA ALA A 200 -2.58 9.91 -14.16
C ALA A 200 -3.74 10.37 -15.05
N PHE A 201 -4.04 9.64 -16.13
CA PHE A 201 -5.04 10.02 -17.13
C PHE A 201 -6.24 9.08 -17.20
N ASP A 202 -6.37 8.14 -16.26
CA ASP A 202 -7.52 7.25 -16.20
C ASP A 202 -8.81 8.01 -15.85
N SER A 203 -9.90 7.71 -16.54
CA SER A 203 -11.17 8.42 -16.39
C SER A 203 -11.85 8.18 -15.02
N ILE A 204 -11.66 7.01 -14.42
CA ILE A 204 -12.23 6.66 -13.11
C ILE A 204 -11.33 7.22 -12.01
N LEU A 205 -10.00 7.04 -12.16
CA LEU A 205 -9.02 7.50 -11.18
C LEU A 205 -8.75 9.01 -11.24
N GLY A 206 -9.28 9.70 -12.25
CA GLY A 206 -9.05 11.13 -12.47
C GLY A 206 -9.45 12.05 -11.30
N ASN A 207 -10.38 11.60 -10.47
CA ASN A 207 -10.91 12.39 -9.34
C ASN A 207 -10.41 11.92 -7.97
N VAL A 208 -9.60 10.86 -7.89
CA VAL A 208 -9.05 10.36 -6.62
C VAL A 208 -7.63 10.86 -6.40
N LYS A 209 -7.19 10.94 -5.15
CA LYS A 209 -5.83 11.34 -4.80
C LYS A 209 -4.84 10.23 -5.14
N LEU A 210 -3.72 10.60 -5.78
CA LEU A 210 -2.60 9.72 -6.03
C LEU A 210 -1.38 10.27 -5.29
N ILE A 211 -0.84 9.51 -4.34
CA ILE A 211 0.26 9.90 -3.48
C ILE A 211 1.40 8.90 -3.66
N ALA A 212 2.58 9.37 -3.99
CA ALA A 212 3.75 8.53 -4.19
C ALA A 212 4.69 8.58 -2.98
N GLU A 213 5.08 7.40 -2.50
CA GLU A 213 6.33 7.24 -1.81
C GLU A 213 7.43 7.17 -2.87
N ALA A 214 8.02 8.33 -3.21
CA ALA A 214 8.84 8.52 -4.40
C ALA A 214 10.29 8.03 -4.24
N TRP A 215 10.48 6.80 -3.75
CA TRP A 215 11.77 6.09 -3.62
C TRP A 215 11.58 4.58 -3.69
N ASP A 216 12.70 3.83 -3.65
CA ASP A 216 12.70 2.38 -3.51
C ASP A 216 13.93 1.88 -2.71
N ALA A 217 13.96 0.56 -2.41
CA ALA A 217 15.06 -0.06 -1.69
C ALA A 217 16.30 -0.30 -2.57
N GLY A 218 16.19 -0.15 -3.89
CA GLY A 218 17.31 -0.22 -4.84
C GLY A 218 18.10 1.09 -4.96
N GLY A 219 17.75 2.11 -4.15
CA GLY A 219 18.47 3.39 -4.07
C GLY A 219 17.95 4.48 -5.00
N LEU A 220 16.85 4.25 -5.74
CA LEU A 220 16.22 5.30 -6.52
C LEU A 220 15.43 6.24 -5.59
N TYR A 221 15.73 7.54 -5.66
CA TYR A 221 15.09 8.57 -4.86
C TYR A 221 14.61 9.71 -5.77
N GLN A 222 13.30 9.81 -5.99
CA GLN A 222 12.68 10.69 -6.96
C GLN A 222 11.84 11.82 -6.34
N VAL A 223 12.00 12.11 -5.05
CA VAL A 223 11.28 13.23 -4.41
C VAL A 223 11.61 14.55 -5.12
N GLY A 224 10.57 15.20 -5.65
CA GLY A 224 10.67 16.42 -6.47
C GLY A 224 10.94 16.17 -7.96
N SER A 225 11.11 14.91 -8.38
CA SER A 225 11.34 14.52 -9.79
C SER A 225 10.55 13.29 -10.22
N PHE A 226 9.60 12.85 -9.40
CA PHE A 226 8.73 11.72 -9.73
C PHE A 226 7.92 11.99 -11.00
N PRO A 227 7.76 11.01 -11.91
CA PRO A 227 6.99 11.18 -13.15
C PRO A 227 5.49 11.35 -12.86
N SER A 228 5.08 12.57 -12.53
CA SER A 228 3.78 12.85 -11.91
C SER A 228 2.72 13.42 -12.86
N TRP A 229 3.11 13.92 -14.04
CA TRP A 229 2.21 14.69 -14.94
C TRP A 229 1.38 15.75 -14.22
N LYS A 230 1.91 16.31 -13.11
CA LYS A 230 1.21 17.25 -12.20
C LYS A 230 -0.08 16.69 -11.58
N ARG A 231 -0.21 15.38 -11.53
CA ARG A 231 -1.39 14.68 -11.03
C ARG A 231 -1.13 14.01 -9.68
N TRP A 232 0.10 13.59 -9.44
CA TRP A 232 0.52 12.93 -8.21
C TRP A 232 1.03 13.93 -7.18
N ALA A 233 0.72 13.67 -5.91
CA ALA A 233 1.44 14.22 -4.77
C ALA A 233 2.58 13.27 -4.37
N GLU A 234 3.54 13.78 -3.61
CA GLU A 234 4.68 13.01 -3.15
C GLU A 234 4.84 13.15 -1.64
N TRP A 235 5.12 12.06 -0.94
CA TRP A 235 5.65 12.16 0.41
C TRP A 235 7.04 12.80 0.37
N ASN A 236 7.24 13.80 1.23
CA ASN A 236 8.53 14.49 1.31
C ASN A 236 9.40 13.88 2.41
N GLY A 237 10.22 12.88 2.04
CA GLY A 237 11.14 12.22 2.96
C GLY A 237 12.19 13.16 3.56
N ARG A 238 12.65 14.18 2.82
CA ARG A 238 13.60 15.19 3.35
C ARG A 238 12.96 16.00 4.46
N TYR A 239 11.75 16.51 4.25
CA TYR A 239 11.01 17.24 5.28
C TYR A 239 10.80 16.37 6.54
N ARG A 240 10.41 15.11 6.37
CA ARG A 240 10.26 14.16 7.48
C ARG A 240 11.55 14.05 8.30
N ASP A 241 12.67 13.85 7.63
CA ASP A 241 13.94 13.61 8.28
C ASP A 241 14.48 14.87 8.93
N ASP A 242 14.33 16.02 8.29
CA ASP A 242 14.74 17.33 8.85
C ASP A 242 13.88 17.68 10.08
N MET A 243 12.57 17.48 10.04
CA MET A 243 11.69 17.68 11.19
C MET A 243 12.04 16.76 12.36
N ARG A 244 12.33 15.49 12.08
CA ARG A 244 12.77 14.56 13.12
C ARG A 244 14.08 14.97 13.76
N ARG A 245 15.07 15.38 12.96
CA ARG A 245 16.35 15.89 13.44
C ARG A 245 16.18 17.16 14.28
N PHE A 246 15.36 18.10 13.79
CA PHE A 246 15.05 19.32 14.52
C PHE A 246 14.42 19.03 15.89
N LEU A 247 13.38 18.20 15.93
CA LEU A 247 12.70 17.86 17.20
C LEU A 247 13.59 17.05 18.16
N LYS A 248 14.51 16.26 17.62
CA LYS A 248 15.49 15.52 18.42
C LYS A 248 16.62 16.39 18.96
N GLY A 249 16.86 17.58 18.39
CA GLY A 249 17.94 18.48 18.73
C GLY A 249 19.30 18.07 18.16
N ASP A 250 19.31 17.50 16.95
CA ASP A 250 20.55 17.17 16.25
C ASP A 250 21.29 18.47 15.85
N ASP A 251 22.57 18.61 16.22
CA ASP A 251 23.37 19.82 16.05
C ASP A 251 23.53 20.34 14.61
N PHE A 252 23.22 19.53 13.61
CA PHE A 252 23.33 19.88 12.19
C PHE A 252 22.29 20.90 11.70
N LEU A 253 21.23 21.16 12.46
CA LEU A 253 20.14 22.07 12.07
C LEU A 253 20.13 23.37 12.86
N SER A 254 21.11 23.59 13.72
CA SER A 254 21.27 24.81 14.54
C SER A 254 22.20 25.87 13.94
N GLN A 255 22.57 25.74 12.65
CA GLN A 255 23.39 26.71 11.92
C GLN A 255 22.63 27.44 10.85
#